data_626a6ca2a8079169d31a904960387e2f
#
_entry.id   626a6ca2a8079169d31a904960387e2f
#
_cell.length_a   1.000
_cell.length_b   1.000
_cell.length_c   1.000
_cell.angle_alpha   90.00
_cell.angle_beta   90.00
_cell.angle_gamma   90.00
#
_symmetry.space_group_name_H-M   'P 1'
#
loop_
_entity.id
_entity.type
_entity.pdbx_description
1 polymer ?
#
loop_
_entity_poly.entity_id
_entity_poly.type
_entity_poly.pdbx_seq_one_letter_code
_entity_poly.pdbx_strand_id
1 'polypeptide(L)'
;RGIDRRSIAEISFAHHAVPTALPIHPDSPLYHQLLSDSADYSPDDLVKGLEGQQLGSDGLVFLVNSENSSKVAAAQRIVDQLSGAGVSISLERLSWTDYLAALERGDFDLYLAEVRLTADFDLTQLVGTRGGLNYGGWSDPSTDGLLSAFRAAGAELRSSAAASLCSHLIQNAPIVPICFKNGSVLTQWGRLSGLDPVRDNVFHGLENWVLDP
;
A
#
# COMPACT_ATOMS: atom_id res chain seq x y z
N ARG A 1 4.10 10.10 7.46
CA ARG A 1 4.73 9.71 8.74
C ARG A 1 3.72 9.46 9.87
N GLY A 2 2.47 9.86 9.73
CA GLY A 2 1.43 9.69 10.73
C GLY A 2 0.86 8.27 10.88
N ILE A 3 1.34 7.28 10.12
CA ILE A 3 0.80 5.92 10.10
C ILE A 3 1.87 4.93 10.53
N ASP A 4 1.60 4.21 11.64
CA ASP A 4 2.41 3.08 12.12
C ASP A 4 2.07 1.82 11.32
N ARG A 5 2.79 1.65 10.22
CA ARG A 5 2.64 0.52 9.30
C ARG A 5 2.93 -0.82 9.94
N ARG A 6 3.90 -0.84 10.89
CA ARG A 6 4.29 -2.06 11.60
C ARG A 6 3.13 -2.56 12.45
N SER A 7 2.56 -1.70 13.26
CA SER A 7 1.41 -2.06 14.12
C SER A 7 0.20 -2.53 13.28
N ILE A 8 -0.01 -1.94 12.09
CA ILE A 8 -1.06 -2.38 11.18
C ILE A 8 -0.78 -3.78 10.62
N ALA A 9 0.45 -4.03 10.15
CA ALA A 9 0.84 -5.34 9.59
C ALA A 9 0.76 -6.46 10.64
N GLU A 10 1.22 -6.18 11.86
CA GLU A 10 1.24 -7.16 12.95
C GLU A 10 -0.17 -7.47 13.47
N ILE A 11 -0.99 -6.46 13.70
CA ILE A 11 -2.26 -6.64 14.40
C ILE A 11 -3.43 -6.83 13.43
N SER A 12 -3.56 -5.96 12.41
CA SER A 12 -4.69 -6.04 11.48
C SER A 12 -4.56 -7.18 10.49
N PHE A 13 -3.35 -7.57 10.16
CA PHE A 13 -3.04 -8.70 9.26
C PHE A 13 -2.41 -9.90 9.97
N ALA A 14 -2.43 -9.94 11.31
CA ALA A 14 -1.94 -11.05 12.13
C ALA A 14 -0.55 -11.57 11.70
N HIS A 15 0.40 -10.65 11.45
CA HIS A 15 1.74 -10.92 10.92
C HIS A 15 1.79 -11.53 9.50
N HIS A 16 0.65 -11.56 8.77
CA HIS A 16 0.60 -12.00 7.37
C HIS A 16 0.78 -10.83 6.38
N ALA A 17 1.57 -9.83 6.76
CA ALA A 17 1.92 -8.71 5.90
C ALA A 17 3.30 -8.15 6.27
N VAL A 18 4.00 -7.62 5.28
CA VAL A 18 5.29 -6.93 5.45
C VAL A 18 5.05 -5.43 5.35
N PRO A 19 5.30 -4.65 6.43
CA PRO A 19 5.10 -3.20 6.41
C PRO A 19 6.07 -2.54 5.43
N THR A 20 5.61 -1.52 4.73
CA THR A 20 6.46 -0.75 3.80
C THR A 20 5.96 0.67 3.63
N ALA A 21 6.89 1.61 3.46
CA ALA A 21 6.60 2.98 3.05
C ALA A 21 6.72 3.18 1.54
N LEU A 22 7.26 2.19 0.81
CA LEU A 22 7.42 2.23 -0.64
C LEU A 22 6.45 1.29 -1.34
N PRO A 23 6.01 1.60 -2.56
CA PRO A 23 5.17 0.70 -3.37
C PRO A 23 6.01 -0.39 -4.06
N ILE A 24 7.09 -0.80 -3.45
CA ILE A 24 8.01 -1.86 -3.88
C ILE A 24 8.20 -2.79 -2.69
N HIS A 25 8.17 -4.12 -2.95
CA HIS A 25 8.33 -5.10 -1.89
C HIS A 25 9.72 -5.01 -1.25
N PRO A 26 9.86 -5.09 0.08
CA PRO A 26 11.16 -5.00 0.77
C PRO A 26 12.21 -6.00 0.31
N ASP A 27 11.82 -7.20 -0.13
CA ASP A 27 12.75 -8.22 -0.65
C ASP A 27 13.17 -7.97 -2.11
N SER A 28 12.62 -6.94 -2.76
CA SER A 28 12.99 -6.61 -4.13
C SER A 28 14.37 -5.93 -4.19
N PRO A 29 15.23 -6.26 -5.17
CA PRO A 29 16.49 -5.54 -5.38
C PRO A 29 16.29 -4.06 -5.77
N LEU A 30 15.05 -3.67 -6.10
CA LEU A 30 14.67 -2.28 -6.38
C LEU A 30 14.26 -1.51 -5.12
N TYR A 31 14.22 -2.16 -3.95
CA TYR A 31 13.84 -1.52 -2.71
C TYR A 31 14.97 -0.66 -2.15
N HIS A 32 14.65 0.57 -1.78
CA HIS A 32 15.60 1.53 -1.22
C HIS A 32 15.32 1.76 0.27
N GLN A 33 16.04 1.06 1.12
CA GLN A 33 15.85 1.10 2.58
C GLN A 33 15.91 2.53 3.13
N LEU A 34 16.90 3.32 2.75
CA LEU A 34 17.05 4.70 3.24
C LEU A 34 15.86 5.61 2.87
N LEU A 35 15.22 5.39 1.72
CA LEU A 35 14.00 6.11 1.36
C LEU A 35 12.82 5.65 2.23
N SER A 36 12.70 4.36 2.48
CA SER A 36 11.67 3.83 3.37
C SER A 36 11.80 4.41 4.79
N ASP A 37 13.03 4.42 5.33
CA ASP A 37 13.34 4.95 6.67
C ASP A 37 13.03 6.45 6.77
N SER A 38 13.20 7.20 5.66
CA SER A 38 12.85 8.63 5.62
C SER A 38 11.35 8.90 5.76
N ALA A 39 10.51 7.90 5.53
CA ALA A 39 9.06 7.95 5.64
C ALA A 39 8.52 7.14 6.83
N ASP A 40 9.39 6.78 7.77
CA ASP A 40 9.03 6.04 8.99
C ASP A 40 8.03 6.80 9.87
N TYR A 41 7.39 6.03 10.74
CA TYR A 41 6.39 6.55 11.66
C TYR A 41 7.00 7.59 12.60
N SER A 42 6.41 8.78 12.58
CA SER A 42 6.78 9.91 13.42
C SER A 42 5.52 10.75 13.67
N PRO A 43 4.77 10.46 14.75
CA PRO A 43 3.57 11.20 15.08
C PRO A 43 3.85 12.68 15.38
N ASP A 44 5.01 12.99 15.96
CA ASP A 44 5.43 14.36 16.23
C ASP A 44 5.62 15.17 14.93
N ASP A 45 6.15 14.55 13.88
CA ASP A 45 6.29 15.22 12.57
C ASP A 45 4.92 15.44 11.92
N LEU A 46 3.96 14.53 12.14
CA LEU A 46 2.58 14.75 11.70
C LEU A 46 1.97 15.95 12.41
N VAL A 47 2.04 15.99 13.74
CA VAL A 47 1.51 17.11 14.54
C VAL A 47 2.12 18.44 14.09
N LYS A 48 3.44 18.52 13.95
CA LYS A 48 4.14 19.71 13.43
C LYS A 48 3.69 20.09 12.02
N GLY A 49 3.50 19.11 11.15
CA GLY A 49 3.03 19.33 9.78
C GLY A 49 1.58 19.85 9.70
N LEU A 50 0.78 19.58 10.73
CA LEU A 50 -0.61 20.06 10.84
C LEU A 50 -0.69 21.48 11.46
N GLU A 51 0.37 21.97 12.09
CA GLU A 51 0.40 23.31 12.68
C GLU A 51 0.12 24.38 11.61
N GLY A 52 -0.93 25.17 11.84
CA GLY A 52 -1.36 26.23 10.91
C GLY A 52 -2.12 25.74 9.66
N GLN A 53 -2.33 24.44 9.51
CA GLN A 53 -3.19 23.91 8.46
C GLN A 53 -4.66 23.96 8.90
N GLN A 54 -5.52 24.51 8.05
CA GLN A 54 -6.97 24.45 8.24
C GLN A 54 -7.49 23.19 7.54
N LEU A 55 -7.60 22.10 8.29
CA LEU A 55 -8.42 20.97 7.86
C LEU A 55 -9.89 21.41 7.89
N GLY A 56 -10.67 21.07 6.89
CA GLY A 56 -12.08 21.47 6.77
C GLY A 56 -12.86 21.20 8.08
N SER A 57 -13.84 22.06 8.40
CA SER A 57 -14.64 21.95 9.62
C SER A 57 -15.37 20.62 9.78
N ASP A 58 -15.70 19.98 8.67
CA ASP A 58 -16.53 18.77 8.60
C ASP A 58 -15.72 17.49 8.81
N GLY A 59 -14.38 17.61 8.92
CA GLY A 59 -13.46 16.49 9.02
C GLY A 59 -13.24 15.77 7.67
N LEU A 60 -12.33 14.79 7.68
CA LEU A 60 -12.01 13.98 6.50
C LEU A 60 -12.91 12.75 6.45
N VAL A 61 -13.34 12.36 5.24
CA VAL A 61 -14.07 11.14 4.95
C VAL A 61 -13.09 10.06 4.48
N PHE A 62 -13.00 8.96 5.23
CA PHE A 62 -12.14 7.83 4.89
C PHE A 62 -12.98 6.59 4.57
N LEU A 63 -12.88 6.10 3.33
CA LEU A 63 -13.66 4.95 2.86
C LEU A 63 -12.90 3.63 3.01
N VAL A 64 -13.63 2.58 3.40
CA VAL A 64 -13.13 1.20 3.38
C VAL A 64 -14.25 0.24 2.96
N ASN A 65 -13.87 -0.80 2.18
CA ASN A 65 -14.76 -1.91 1.88
C ASN A 65 -15.01 -2.75 3.16
N SER A 66 -16.27 -2.93 3.52
CA SER A 66 -16.70 -3.59 4.77
C SER A 66 -16.59 -5.11 4.75
N GLU A 67 -16.46 -5.72 3.58
CA GLU A 67 -16.45 -7.18 3.41
C GLU A 67 -15.10 -7.83 3.77
N ASN A 68 -14.08 -7.04 4.01
CA ASN A 68 -12.75 -7.50 4.42
C ASN A 68 -12.40 -7.00 5.82
N SER A 69 -12.55 -7.88 6.80
CA SER A 69 -12.35 -7.54 8.22
C SER A 69 -10.94 -7.03 8.53
N SER A 70 -9.91 -7.56 7.89
CA SER A 70 -8.53 -7.10 8.08
C SER A 70 -8.33 -5.69 7.54
N LYS A 71 -8.93 -5.35 6.39
CA LYS A 71 -8.90 -3.97 5.87
C LYS A 71 -9.68 -3.00 6.76
N VAL A 72 -10.84 -3.42 7.25
CA VAL A 72 -11.62 -2.61 8.21
C VAL A 72 -10.82 -2.36 9.49
N ALA A 73 -10.16 -3.38 10.04
CA ALA A 73 -9.29 -3.22 11.21
C ALA A 73 -8.09 -2.30 10.94
N ALA A 74 -7.47 -2.41 9.75
CA ALA A 74 -6.39 -1.52 9.34
C ALA A 74 -6.86 -0.06 9.20
N ALA A 75 -8.01 0.16 8.55
CA ALA A 75 -8.59 1.50 8.40
C ALA A 75 -8.93 2.12 9.76
N GLN A 76 -9.55 1.35 10.67
CA GLN A 76 -9.85 1.84 12.03
C GLN A 76 -8.58 2.26 12.76
N ARG A 77 -7.51 1.46 12.65
CA ARG A 77 -6.21 1.80 13.28
C ARG A 77 -5.59 3.06 12.69
N ILE A 78 -5.73 3.28 11.39
CA ILE A 78 -5.30 4.53 10.74
C ILE A 78 -6.09 5.72 11.30
N VAL A 79 -7.41 5.58 11.43
CA VAL A 79 -8.27 6.60 12.03
C VAL A 79 -7.84 6.91 13.46
N ASP A 80 -7.60 5.89 14.28
CA ASP A 80 -7.19 6.07 15.68
C ASP A 80 -5.84 6.83 15.78
N GLN A 81 -4.89 6.52 14.90
CA GLN A 81 -3.58 7.19 14.86
C GLN A 81 -3.70 8.66 14.41
N LEU A 82 -4.48 8.93 13.35
CA LEU A 82 -4.68 10.28 12.84
C LEU A 82 -5.50 11.15 13.84
N SER A 83 -6.55 10.57 14.43
CA SER A 83 -7.34 11.24 15.46
C SER A 83 -6.51 11.56 16.71
N GLY A 84 -5.61 10.66 17.10
CA GLY A 84 -4.64 10.88 18.17
C GLY A 84 -3.70 12.06 17.91
N ALA A 85 -3.45 12.40 16.65
CA ALA A 85 -2.68 13.57 16.22
C ALA A 85 -3.55 14.82 16.01
N GLY A 86 -4.86 14.76 16.32
CA GLY A 86 -5.77 15.90 16.22
C GLY A 86 -6.49 16.05 14.88
N VAL A 87 -6.39 15.05 13.98
CA VAL A 87 -7.13 15.04 12.70
C VAL A 87 -8.57 14.61 12.94
N SER A 88 -9.55 15.45 12.57
CA SER A 88 -10.95 15.04 12.51
C SER A 88 -11.17 14.16 11.27
N ILE A 89 -11.54 12.89 11.48
CA ILE A 89 -11.69 11.90 10.41
C ILE A 89 -12.79 10.91 10.75
N SER A 90 -13.66 10.63 9.80
CA SER A 90 -14.74 9.65 9.90
C SER A 90 -14.45 8.45 9.01
N LEU A 91 -14.70 7.23 9.51
CA LEU A 91 -14.55 5.98 8.76
C LEU A 91 -15.91 5.51 8.24
N GLU A 92 -16.06 5.52 6.93
CA GLU A 92 -17.21 4.95 6.25
C GLU A 92 -16.91 3.53 5.75
N ARG A 93 -17.73 2.57 6.20
CA ARG A 93 -17.63 1.15 5.87
C ARG A 93 -18.73 0.81 4.88
N LEU A 94 -18.35 0.67 3.62
CA LEU A 94 -19.29 0.49 2.52
C LEU A 94 -19.27 -0.94 2.00
N SER A 95 -20.39 -1.42 1.45
CA SER A 95 -20.40 -2.62 0.62
C SER A 95 -19.47 -2.45 -0.58
N TRP A 96 -19.03 -3.54 -1.20
CA TRP A 96 -18.15 -3.44 -2.38
C TRP A 96 -18.74 -2.56 -3.48
N THR A 97 -20.04 -2.73 -3.74
CA THR A 97 -20.74 -1.94 -4.78
C THR A 97 -20.79 -0.45 -4.44
N ASP A 98 -21.16 -0.12 -3.20
CA ASP A 98 -21.25 1.28 -2.77
C ASP A 98 -19.87 1.93 -2.65
N TYR A 99 -18.86 1.16 -2.22
CA TYR A 99 -17.46 1.60 -2.16
C TYR A 99 -16.93 1.99 -3.55
N LEU A 100 -17.14 1.14 -4.57
CA LEU A 100 -16.74 1.47 -5.94
C LEU A 100 -17.49 2.68 -6.48
N ALA A 101 -18.79 2.74 -6.25
CA ALA A 101 -19.60 3.88 -6.69
C ALA A 101 -19.17 5.20 -6.02
N ALA A 102 -18.79 5.17 -4.73
CA ALA A 102 -18.25 6.33 -4.03
C ALA A 102 -16.89 6.75 -4.60
N LEU A 103 -15.99 5.79 -4.89
CA LEU A 103 -14.70 6.08 -5.54
C LEU A 103 -14.88 6.73 -6.92
N GLU A 104 -15.81 6.23 -7.73
CA GLU A 104 -16.09 6.77 -9.07
C GLU A 104 -16.66 8.20 -9.02
N ARG A 105 -17.45 8.53 -7.98
CA ARG A 105 -17.98 9.88 -7.77
C ARG A 105 -16.99 10.84 -7.12
N GLY A 106 -15.92 10.34 -6.51
CA GLY A 106 -14.98 11.15 -5.74
C GLY A 106 -15.52 11.59 -4.37
N ASP A 107 -16.45 10.84 -3.79
CA ASP A 107 -17.10 11.13 -2.50
C ASP A 107 -16.20 10.68 -1.33
N PHE A 108 -14.97 11.17 -1.26
CA PHE A 108 -14.00 10.81 -0.22
C PHE A 108 -12.83 11.81 -0.16
N ASP A 109 -12.16 11.84 0.98
CA ASP A 109 -10.84 12.46 1.12
C ASP A 109 -9.73 11.39 1.10
N LEU A 110 -10.00 10.23 1.71
CA LEU A 110 -9.10 9.09 1.77
C LEU A 110 -9.86 7.80 1.46
N TYR A 111 -9.18 6.81 0.92
CA TYR A 111 -9.72 5.45 0.81
C TYR A 111 -8.63 4.40 1.02
N LEU A 112 -9.00 3.25 1.60
CA LEU A 112 -8.11 2.11 1.75
C LEU A 112 -8.41 1.07 0.68
N ALA A 113 -7.47 0.88 -0.22
CA ALA A 113 -7.54 -0.12 -1.29
C ALA A 113 -6.48 -1.21 -1.12
N GLU A 114 -6.74 -2.33 -1.78
CA GLU A 114 -5.78 -3.41 -2.00
C GLU A 114 -5.67 -3.65 -3.49
N VAL A 115 -4.45 -3.62 -4.02
CA VAL A 115 -4.19 -3.83 -5.44
C VAL A 115 -3.13 -4.90 -5.63
N ARG A 116 -3.24 -5.67 -6.70
CA ARG A 116 -2.19 -6.58 -7.12
C ARG A 116 -1.27 -5.84 -8.10
N LEU A 117 -0.05 -5.57 -7.67
CA LEU A 117 0.97 -5.00 -8.53
C LEU A 117 1.53 -6.07 -9.48
N THR A 118 1.99 -5.62 -10.63
CA THR A 118 2.80 -6.42 -11.56
C THR A 118 4.14 -6.80 -10.93
N ALA A 119 4.81 -7.82 -11.45
CA ALA A 119 6.10 -8.28 -10.93
C ALA A 119 7.20 -7.19 -11.01
N ASP A 120 7.05 -6.26 -11.92
CA ASP A 120 7.96 -5.14 -12.13
C ASP A 120 7.54 -3.85 -11.38
N PHE A 121 6.51 -3.93 -10.54
CA PHE A 121 5.98 -2.80 -9.74
C PHE A 121 5.55 -1.59 -10.59
N ASP A 122 4.94 -1.80 -11.77
CA ASP A 122 4.37 -0.70 -12.57
C ASP A 122 3.19 -0.06 -11.85
N LEU A 123 3.31 1.22 -11.53
CA LEU A 123 2.32 2.02 -10.80
C LEU A 123 1.47 2.90 -11.71
N THR A 124 1.61 2.77 -13.03
CA THR A 124 0.93 3.66 -14.00
C THR A 124 -0.58 3.68 -13.80
N GLN A 125 -1.19 2.54 -13.44
CA GLN A 125 -2.63 2.48 -13.20
C GLN A 125 -3.07 3.19 -11.92
N LEU A 126 -2.19 3.32 -10.92
CA LEU A 126 -2.50 3.90 -9.62
C LEU A 126 -2.26 5.40 -9.55
N VAL A 127 -1.15 5.89 -10.13
CA VAL A 127 -0.69 7.28 -9.97
C VAL A 127 -0.39 7.98 -11.28
N GLY A 128 -0.52 7.33 -12.43
CA GLY A 128 -0.45 8.00 -13.73
C GLY A 128 -1.71 8.84 -13.99
N THR A 129 -1.57 9.99 -14.64
CA THR A 129 -2.69 10.93 -14.92
C THR A 129 -3.91 10.27 -15.56
N ARG A 130 -3.72 9.20 -16.34
CA ARG A 130 -4.80 8.43 -16.99
C ARG A 130 -4.94 7.01 -16.43
N GLY A 131 -4.46 6.77 -15.23
CA GLY A 131 -4.52 5.46 -14.59
C GLY A 131 -5.94 5.07 -14.24
N GLY A 132 -6.36 3.86 -14.62
CA GLY A 132 -7.72 3.37 -14.37
C GLY A 132 -8.08 3.14 -12.90
N LEU A 133 -7.09 3.12 -12.01
CA LEU A 133 -7.24 3.00 -10.56
C LEU A 133 -6.89 4.30 -9.82
N ASN A 134 -6.66 5.37 -10.55
CA ASN A 134 -6.35 6.69 -10.00
C ASN A 134 -7.63 7.44 -9.59
N TYR A 135 -8.40 6.87 -8.67
CA TYR A 135 -9.65 7.48 -8.20
C TYR A 135 -9.46 8.83 -7.51
N GLY A 136 -8.28 9.08 -6.93
CA GLY A 136 -7.92 10.37 -6.34
C GLY A 136 -7.67 11.49 -7.35
N GLY A 137 -7.70 11.19 -8.66
CA GLY A 137 -7.55 12.19 -9.74
C GLY A 137 -6.16 12.82 -9.77
N TRP A 138 -5.13 12.16 -9.24
CA TRP A 138 -3.76 12.67 -9.29
C TRP A 138 -3.32 12.96 -10.73
N SER A 139 -2.83 14.17 -10.98
CA SER A 139 -2.38 14.60 -12.30
C SER A 139 -1.13 15.47 -12.17
N ASP A 140 0.02 14.89 -12.49
CA ASP A 140 1.31 15.57 -12.40
C ASP A 140 2.25 15.07 -13.51
N PRO A 141 2.69 15.96 -14.43
CA PRO A 141 3.61 15.61 -15.51
C PRO A 141 4.93 15.02 -15.03
N SER A 142 5.40 15.40 -13.83
CA SER A 142 6.64 14.85 -13.27
C SER A 142 6.46 13.39 -12.88
N THR A 143 5.33 13.04 -12.27
CA THR A 143 4.96 11.64 -11.98
C THR A 143 4.88 10.82 -13.26
N ASP A 144 4.19 11.31 -14.30
CA ASP A 144 4.06 10.61 -15.58
C ASP A 144 5.43 10.39 -16.25
N GLY A 145 6.31 11.39 -16.19
CA GLY A 145 7.68 11.31 -16.68
C GLY A 145 8.51 10.25 -15.93
N LEU A 146 8.42 10.22 -14.60
CA LEU A 146 9.14 9.25 -13.77
C LEU A 146 8.62 7.83 -13.96
N LEU A 147 7.30 7.62 -14.10
CA LEU A 147 6.70 6.33 -14.46
C LEU A 147 7.22 5.84 -15.80
N SER A 148 7.25 6.72 -16.80
CA SER A 148 7.76 6.39 -18.13
C SER A 148 9.25 6.04 -18.10
N ALA A 149 10.06 6.81 -17.36
CA ALA A 149 11.48 6.55 -17.18
C ALA A 149 11.72 5.20 -16.45
N PHE A 150 10.96 4.91 -15.40
CA PHE A 150 11.06 3.63 -14.68
C PHE A 150 10.72 2.43 -15.57
N ARG A 151 9.68 2.53 -16.38
CA ARG A 151 9.27 1.46 -17.31
C ARG A 151 10.29 1.24 -18.43
N ALA A 152 10.87 2.32 -18.95
CA ALA A 152 11.85 2.26 -20.04
C ALA A 152 13.27 1.89 -19.56
N ALA A 153 13.55 1.95 -18.26
CA ALA A 153 14.87 1.72 -17.71
C ALA A 153 15.34 0.28 -17.93
N GLY A 154 16.53 0.13 -18.53
CA GLY A 154 17.25 -1.15 -18.58
C GLY A 154 17.75 -1.57 -17.18
N ALA A 155 18.26 -2.81 -17.07
CA ALA A 155 18.65 -3.42 -15.79
C ALA A 155 19.59 -2.52 -14.94
N GLU A 156 20.57 -1.87 -15.57
CA GLU A 156 21.55 -1.03 -14.85
C GLU A 156 20.96 0.26 -14.26
N LEU A 157 19.94 0.83 -14.91
CA LEU A 157 19.32 2.10 -14.49
C LEU A 157 18.03 1.91 -13.71
N ARG A 158 17.51 0.69 -13.64
CA ARG A 158 16.18 0.41 -13.05
C ARG A 158 16.12 0.76 -11.57
N SER A 159 17.17 0.47 -10.82
CA SER A 159 17.22 0.79 -9.39
C SER A 159 17.22 2.31 -9.15
N SER A 160 18.00 3.07 -9.91
CA SER A 160 18.01 4.55 -9.78
C SER A 160 16.70 5.19 -10.24
N ALA A 161 16.06 4.66 -11.27
CA ALA A 161 14.75 5.12 -11.71
C ALA A 161 13.67 4.81 -10.66
N ALA A 162 13.73 3.63 -10.03
CA ALA A 162 12.85 3.26 -8.90
C ALA A 162 13.04 4.23 -7.72
N ALA A 163 14.28 4.54 -7.35
CA ALA A 163 14.59 5.49 -6.28
C ALA A 163 14.00 6.87 -6.55
N SER A 164 14.18 7.38 -7.77
CA SER A 164 13.66 8.69 -8.18
C SER A 164 12.14 8.73 -8.12
N LEU A 165 11.46 7.70 -8.63
CA LEU A 165 10.00 7.59 -8.56
C LEU A 165 9.52 7.51 -7.10
N CYS A 166 10.10 6.64 -6.29
CA CYS A 166 9.72 6.48 -4.88
C CYS A 166 9.95 7.77 -4.08
N SER A 167 11.07 8.46 -4.29
CA SER A 167 11.35 9.75 -3.64
C SER A 167 10.28 10.79 -3.97
N HIS A 168 9.88 10.88 -5.23
CA HIS A 168 8.83 11.78 -5.68
C HIS A 168 7.46 11.43 -5.07
N LEU A 169 7.12 10.13 -5.02
CA LEU A 169 5.86 9.68 -4.41
C LEU A 169 5.81 9.92 -2.89
N ILE A 170 6.93 9.80 -2.18
CA ILE A 170 7.01 10.14 -0.75
C ILE A 170 6.75 11.64 -0.54
N GLN A 171 7.33 12.50 -1.37
CA GLN A 171 7.23 13.95 -1.23
C GLN A 171 5.82 14.47 -1.52
N ASN A 172 5.13 13.90 -2.50
CA ASN A 172 3.82 14.37 -2.97
C ASN A 172 2.66 13.54 -2.43
N ALA A 173 2.93 12.32 -1.95
CA ALA A 173 1.98 11.39 -1.30
C ALA A 173 0.65 11.17 -2.06
N PRO A 174 0.63 10.95 -3.40
CA PRO A 174 -0.61 10.60 -4.10
C PRO A 174 -1.16 9.25 -3.65
N ILE A 175 -0.30 8.37 -3.18
CA ILE A 175 -0.61 7.12 -2.49
C ILE A 175 0.26 6.98 -1.25
N VAL A 176 -0.25 6.29 -0.24
CA VAL A 176 0.48 5.96 0.98
C VAL A 176 0.53 4.44 1.13
N PRO A 177 1.62 3.78 0.71
CA PRO A 177 1.78 2.35 0.90
C PRO A 177 1.74 1.99 2.39
N ILE A 178 1.06 0.88 2.74
CA ILE A 178 0.95 0.41 4.12
C ILE A 178 1.75 -0.88 4.31
N CYS A 179 1.44 -1.90 3.51
CA CYS A 179 2.10 -3.21 3.59
C CYS A 179 1.91 -4.01 2.30
N PHE A 180 2.74 -5.01 2.11
CA PHE A 180 2.49 -6.12 1.20
C PHE A 180 1.93 -7.30 1.99
N LYS A 181 0.79 -7.83 1.56
CA LYS A 181 0.21 -9.04 2.17
C LYS A 181 0.95 -10.27 1.68
N ASN A 182 1.23 -11.17 2.61
CA ASN A 182 1.80 -12.47 2.28
C ASN A 182 0.72 -13.40 1.72
N GLY A 183 1.05 -14.15 0.69
CA GLY A 183 0.26 -15.29 0.26
C GLY A 183 0.44 -16.45 1.22
N SER A 184 -0.61 -17.27 1.40
CA SER A 184 -0.53 -18.49 2.18
C SER A 184 -1.00 -19.68 1.36
N VAL A 185 -0.28 -20.78 1.45
CA VAL A 185 -0.70 -22.08 0.89
C VAL A 185 -1.12 -22.97 2.03
N LEU A 186 -2.37 -23.43 1.99
CA LEU A 186 -2.89 -24.34 3.00
C LEU A 186 -2.91 -25.74 2.43
N THR A 187 -2.32 -26.68 3.17
CA THR A 187 -2.32 -28.11 2.85
C THR A 187 -2.89 -28.91 4.01
N GLN A 188 -3.29 -30.14 3.75
CA GLN A 188 -3.65 -31.04 4.83
C GLN A 188 -2.41 -31.31 5.70
N TRP A 189 -2.51 -31.03 6.99
CA TRP A 189 -1.40 -31.19 7.93
C TRP A 189 -0.85 -32.63 7.93
N GLY A 190 0.49 -32.75 7.85
CA GLY A 190 1.17 -34.03 7.84
C GLY A 190 1.00 -34.85 6.55
N ARG A 191 0.46 -34.28 5.47
CA ARG A 191 0.27 -34.97 4.19
C ARG A 191 1.19 -34.48 3.09
N LEU A 192 1.70 -33.28 3.22
CA LEU A 192 2.51 -32.67 2.18
C LEU A 192 3.62 -31.85 2.81
N SER A 193 4.87 -32.14 2.43
CA SER A 193 6.07 -31.41 2.88
C SER A 193 6.93 -31.00 1.67
N GLY A 194 8.00 -30.23 1.92
CA GLY A 194 8.89 -29.74 0.86
C GLY A 194 8.31 -28.61 0.01
N LEU A 195 7.28 -27.90 0.49
CA LEU A 195 6.66 -26.79 -0.20
C LEU A 195 7.58 -25.56 -0.22
N ASP A 196 7.77 -24.99 -1.40
CA ASP A 196 8.50 -23.73 -1.60
C ASP A 196 7.71 -22.81 -2.57
N PRO A 197 6.47 -22.40 -2.18
CA PRO A 197 5.64 -21.58 -3.05
C PRO A 197 6.23 -20.18 -3.17
N VAL A 198 6.25 -19.66 -4.39
CA VAL A 198 6.59 -18.26 -4.66
C VAL A 198 5.34 -17.47 -5.04
N ARG A 199 5.44 -16.14 -4.97
CA ARG A 199 4.32 -15.21 -5.17
C ARG A 199 3.50 -15.49 -6.44
N ASP A 200 4.16 -15.82 -7.53
CA ASP A 200 3.53 -15.98 -8.85
C ASP A 200 3.33 -17.44 -9.25
N ASN A 201 3.86 -18.39 -8.47
CA ASN A 201 3.73 -19.82 -8.73
C ASN A 201 3.63 -20.63 -7.44
N VAL A 202 2.42 -21.08 -7.11
CA VAL A 202 2.19 -21.91 -5.92
C VAL A 202 2.81 -23.33 -6.06
N PHE A 203 3.12 -23.74 -7.28
CA PHE A 203 3.73 -25.04 -7.60
C PHE A 203 5.24 -24.95 -7.82
N HIS A 204 5.86 -23.82 -7.45
CA HIS A 204 7.31 -23.70 -7.48
C HIS A 204 7.93 -24.80 -6.59
N GLY A 205 8.98 -25.47 -7.10
CA GLY A 205 9.61 -26.57 -6.39
C GLY A 205 8.76 -27.83 -6.27
N LEU A 206 7.75 -28.03 -7.15
CA LEU A 206 6.85 -29.20 -7.13
C LEU A 206 7.64 -30.54 -7.14
N GLU A 207 8.79 -30.57 -7.79
CA GLU A 207 9.68 -31.72 -7.82
C GLU A 207 10.26 -32.13 -6.46
N ASN A 208 10.21 -31.22 -5.49
CA ASN A 208 10.68 -31.43 -4.12
C ASN A 208 9.55 -31.79 -3.14
N TRP A 209 8.31 -31.79 -3.63
CA TRP A 209 7.18 -32.10 -2.76
C TRP A 209 7.16 -33.57 -2.39
N VAL A 210 6.93 -33.84 -1.11
CA VAL A 210 6.83 -35.19 -0.56
C VAL A 210 5.40 -35.39 -0.04
N LEU A 211 4.76 -36.45 -0.52
CA LEU A 211 3.49 -36.91 0.00
C LEU A 211 3.78 -37.90 1.12
N ASP A 212 3.43 -37.54 2.34
CA ASP A 212 3.52 -38.40 3.51
C ASP A 212 2.24 -39.26 3.58
N PRO A 213 2.37 -40.58 3.76
CA PRO A 213 1.25 -41.53 3.70
C PRO A 213 0.24 -41.39 4.85
#